data_f38a39b266042392e6cb1d38ae0831f8
#
_entry.id   f38a39b266042392e6cb1d38ae0831f8
#
_cell.length_a   1.000
_cell.length_b   1.000
_cell.length_c   1.000
_cell.angle_alpha   90.00
_cell.angle_beta   90.00
_cell.angle_gamma   90.00
#
_symmetry.space_group_name_H-M   'P 1'
#
loop_
_entity.id
_entity.type
_entity.pdbx_description
1 polymer ?
#
loop_
_entity_poly.entity_id
_entity_poly.type
_entity_poly.pdbx_seq_one_letter_code
_entity_poly.pdbx_strand_id
1 'polypeptide(L)'
;MKITVSSDEYAPLVEAVIEEIEKRGHSVEYFGPRAGEPASDANDWPLVTVEAVSQVASGAADEAVVMCWTGTGASLAANKVRGIRAALCHDAETARGARVWNRANVLALSLRATPLPVAREILDAWFSTPYSDDEWNLRQMARIRAIEMEIGRHADESQPLLASQLD
;
A
#
# COMPACT_ATOMS: atom_id res chain seq x y z
N MET A 1 12.54 -1.26 10.24
CA MET A 1 12.04 -0.55 9.05
C MET A 1 11.11 0.56 9.49
N LYS A 2 10.95 1.60 8.69
CA LYS A 2 9.90 2.59 8.82
C LYS A 2 8.72 2.18 7.93
N ILE A 3 7.56 1.95 8.53
CA ILE A 3 6.34 1.50 7.84
C ILE A 3 5.31 2.63 7.89
N THR A 4 4.73 2.97 6.75
CA THR A 4 3.55 3.84 6.74
C THR A 4 2.28 2.99 6.81
N VAL A 5 1.28 3.46 7.54
CA VAL A 5 -0.03 2.81 7.65
C VAL A 5 -1.09 3.83 7.28
N SER A 6 -2.07 3.45 6.46
CA SER A 6 -3.20 4.33 6.16
C SER A 6 -4.54 3.62 6.24
N SER A 7 -5.57 4.40 6.61
CA SER A 7 -6.97 3.98 6.55
C SER A 7 -7.87 5.20 6.39
N ASP A 8 -8.96 5.06 5.65
CA ASP A 8 -10.01 6.09 5.52
C ASP A 8 -11.00 6.11 6.70
N GLU A 9 -11.02 5.02 7.46
CA GLU A 9 -11.85 4.88 8.65
C GLU A 9 -11.00 4.49 9.87
N TYR A 10 -11.31 5.07 11.03
CA TYR A 10 -10.78 4.54 12.28
C TYR A 10 -11.53 3.27 12.66
N ALA A 11 -10.79 2.18 12.78
CA ALA A 11 -11.33 0.88 13.16
C ALA A 11 -10.38 0.17 14.14
N PRO A 12 -10.89 -0.71 15.03
CA PRO A 12 -10.04 -1.47 15.96
C PRO A 12 -8.94 -2.29 15.27
N LEU A 13 -9.17 -2.72 14.03
CA LEU A 13 -8.17 -3.42 13.25
C LEU A 13 -6.97 -2.53 12.90
N VAL A 14 -7.19 -1.23 12.64
CA VAL A 14 -6.12 -0.27 12.32
C VAL A 14 -5.16 -0.17 13.48
N GLU A 15 -5.68 0.07 14.68
CA GLU A 15 -4.89 0.16 15.91
C GLU A 15 -4.12 -1.14 16.18
N ALA A 16 -4.82 -2.27 16.07
CA ALA A 16 -4.20 -3.57 16.27
C ALA A 16 -3.10 -3.87 15.23
N VAL A 17 -3.25 -3.47 13.96
CA VAL A 17 -2.21 -3.62 12.92
C VAL A 17 -1.00 -2.75 13.25
N ILE A 18 -1.21 -1.50 13.67
CA ILE A 18 -0.12 -0.60 14.09
C ILE A 18 0.66 -1.23 15.24
N GLU A 19 -0.02 -1.66 16.31
CA GLU A 19 0.63 -2.34 17.43
C GLU A 19 1.40 -3.61 17.02
N GLU A 20 0.84 -4.42 16.14
CA GLU A 20 1.48 -5.64 15.66
C GLU A 20 2.74 -5.35 14.83
N ILE A 21 2.76 -4.26 14.06
CA ILE A 21 3.94 -3.79 13.33
C ILE A 21 5.02 -3.32 14.31
N GLU A 22 4.64 -2.52 15.32
CA GLU A 22 5.55 -2.02 16.35
C GLU A 22 6.15 -3.15 17.22
N LYS A 23 5.35 -4.16 17.59
CA LYS A 23 5.80 -5.36 18.30
C LYS A 23 6.87 -6.14 17.53
N ARG A 24 6.89 -6.04 16.21
CA ARG A 24 7.92 -6.63 15.34
C ARG A 24 9.18 -5.76 15.21
N GLY A 25 9.26 -4.66 15.95
CA GLY A 25 10.43 -3.77 15.99
C GLY A 25 10.49 -2.77 14.82
N HIS A 26 9.36 -2.47 14.19
CA HIS A 26 9.26 -1.45 13.14
C HIS A 26 8.68 -0.15 13.71
N SER A 27 9.07 1.00 13.15
CA SER A 27 8.43 2.28 13.44
C SER A 27 7.26 2.53 12.49
N VAL A 28 6.18 3.15 12.99
CA VAL A 28 4.97 3.42 12.22
C VAL A 28 4.72 4.92 12.11
N GLU A 29 4.35 5.37 10.90
CA GLU A 29 3.74 6.66 10.65
C GLU A 29 2.34 6.44 10.07
N TYR A 30 1.32 7.01 10.72
CA TYR A 30 -0.08 6.76 10.38
C TYR A 30 -0.72 7.95 9.66
N PHE A 31 -1.48 7.67 8.60
CA PHE A 31 -2.24 8.60 7.76
C PHE A 31 -3.72 8.19 7.78
N GLY A 32 -4.56 9.05 8.28
CA GLY A 32 -6.01 8.82 8.37
C GLY A 32 -6.60 9.35 9.67
N PRO A 33 -7.93 9.15 9.88
CA PRO A 33 -8.62 9.66 11.06
C PRO A 33 -8.18 8.92 12.32
N ARG A 34 -8.25 9.62 13.45
CA ARG A 34 -7.99 9.06 14.79
C ARG A 34 -9.29 8.77 15.52
N ALA A 35 -9.22 8.03 16.60
CA ALA A 35 -10.37 7.74 17.46
C ALA A 35 -11.12 9.03 17.85
N GLY A 36 -12.42 9.05 17.58
CA GLY A 36 -13.28 10.18 17.93
C GLY A 36 -13.21 11.39 16.99
N GLU A 37 -12.39 11.36 15.95
CA GLU A 37 -12.40 12.40 14.92
C GLU A 37 -13.62 12.26 14.02
N PRO A 38 -14.27 13.38 13.63
CA PRO A 38 -15.38 13.36 12.70
C PRO A 38 -14.91 12.92 11.30
N ALA A 39 -15.81 12.35 10.51
CA ALA A 39 -15.54 12.07 9.11
C ALA A 39 -15.16 13.37 8.37
N SER A 40 -14.18 13.28 7.50
CA SER A 40 -13.66 14.40 6.71
C SER A 40 -13.24 13.90 5.33
N ASP A 41 -13.58 14.66 4.30
CA ASP A 41 -13.17 14.38 2.91
C ASP A 41 -11.63 14.32 2.76
N ALA A 42 -10.90 14.96 3.67
CA ALA A 42 -9.43 14.87 3.72
C ALA A 42 -8.93 13.46 4.03
N ASN A 43 -9.76 12.61 4.62
CA ASN A 43 -9.46 11.22 4.95
C ASN A 43 -9.99 10.22 3.92
N ASP A 44 -10.49 10.68 2.77
CA ASP A 44 -10.96 9.79 1.72
C ASP A 44 -9.87 8.77 1.33
N TRP A 45 -10.29 7.51 1.12
CA TRP A 45 -9.36 6.40 0.87
C TRP A 45 -8.32 6.65 -0.23
N PRO A 46 -8.59 7.39 -1.34
CA PRO A 46 -7.55 7.68 -2.30
C PRO A 46 -6.46 8.59 -1.73
N LEU A 47 -6.85 9.61 -0.95
CA LEU A 47 -5.95 10.64 -0.44
C LEU A 47 -5.00 10.06 0.61
N VAL A 48 -5.52 9.47 1.67
CA VAL A 48 -4.69 8.88 2.74
C VAL A 48 -3.81 7.74 2.23
N THR A 49 -4.32 6.97 1.25
CA THR A 49 -3.52 5.90 0.63
C THR A 49 -2.36 6.48 -0.15
N VAL A 50 -2.61 7.45 -1.04
CA VAL A 50 -1.55 8.06 -1.87
C VAL A 50 -0.53 8.77 -0.99
N GLU A 51 -0.95 9.46 0.07
CA GLU A 51 -0.04 10.12 1.02
C GLU A 51 0.92 9.11 1.66
N ALA A 52 0.38 8.01 2.21
CA ALA A 52 1.17 6.96 2.85
C ALA A 52 2.15 6.29 1.88
N VAL A 53 1.70 5.89 0.68
CA VAL A 53 2.56 5.17 -0.26
C VAL A 53 3.55 6.09 -0.98
N SER A 54 3.30 7.40 -1.03
CA SER A 54 4.26 8.37 -1.56
C SER A 54 5.52 8.45 -0.69
N GLN A 55 5.42 8.18 0.61
CA GLN A 55 6.59 8.04 1.47
C GLN A 55 7.47 6.85 1.05
N VAL A 56 6.83 5.74 0.64
CA VAL A 56 7.56 4.56 0.13
C VAL A 56 8.16 4.86 -1.25
N ALA A 57 7.41 5.50 -2.14
CA ALA A 57 7.88 5.85 -3.48
C ALA A 57 9.07 6.81 -3.47
N SER A 58 9.12 7.74 -2.50
CA SER A 58 10.23 8.68 -2.30
C SER A 58 11.42 8.11 -1.52
N GLY A 59 11.28 6.92 -0.93
CA GLY A 59 12.28 6.32 -0.05
C GLY A 59 12.30 6.89 1.37
N ALA A 60 11.30 7.68 1.76
CA ALA A 60 11.15 8.19 3.12
C ALA A 60 10.58 7.14 4.09
N ALA A 61 9.97 6.07 3.56
CA ALA A 61 9.58 4.87 4.27
C ALA A 61 9.99 3.62 3.48
N ASP A 62 10.10 2.48 4.17
CA ASP A 62 10.53 1.22 3.55
C ASP A 62 9.35 0.51 2.86
N GLU A 63 8.21 0.43 3.54
CA GLU A 63 7.01 -0.28 3.08
C GLU A 63 5.74 0.40 3.64
N ALA A 64 4.57 0.00 3.13
CA ALA A 64 3.29 0.50 3.64
C ALA A 64 2.29 -0.63 3.89
N VAL A 65 1.37 -0.39 4.85
CA VAL A 65 0.13 -1.14 5.02
C VAL A 65 -1.04 -0.19 4.83
N VAL A 66 -1.88 -0.45 3.83
CA VAL A 66 -3.01 0.42 3.50
C VAL A 66 -4.33 -0.32 3.68
N MET A 67 -5.31 0.35 4.26
CA MET A 67 -6.60 -0.26 4.59
C MET A 67 -7.75 0.62 4.10
N CYS A 68 -8.83 0.00 3.70
CA CYS A 68 -10.15 0.60 3.55
C CYS A 68 -11.21 -0.48 3.77
N TRP A 69 -12.48 -0.14 3.70
CA TRP A 69 -13.57 -1.09 3.99
C TRP A 69 -13.39 -2.46 3.33
N THR A 70 -13.11 -2.50 2.03
CA THR A 70 -12.88 -3.77 1.28
C THR A 70 -11.40 -4.04 0.96
N GLY A 71 -10.51 -3.08 1.16
CA GLY A 71 -9.11 -3.13 0.75
C GLY A 71 -8.89 -2.92 -0.76
N THR A 72 -9.94 -3.06 -1.58
CA THR A 72 -9.85 -2.94 -3.04
C THR A 72 -9.52 -1.53 -3.49
N GLY A 73 -10.19 -0.52 -2.92
CA GLY A 73 -9.94 0.89 -3.23
C GLY A 73 -8.52 1.32 -2.86
N ALA A 74 -8.08 1.01 -1.64
CA ALA A 74 -6.73 1.30 -1.18
C ALA A 74 -5.67 0.62 -2.08
N SER A 75 -5.85 -0.67 -2.44
CA SER A 75 -4.96 -1.36 -3.36
C SER A 75 -4.91 -0.70 -4.74
N LEU A 76 -6.08 -0.27 -5.26
CA LEU A 76 -6.18 0.40 -6.56
C LEU A 76 -5.47 1.76 -6.56
N ALA A 77 -5.71 2.59 -5.53
CA ALA A 77 -5.07 3.90 -5.40
C ALA A 77 -3.55 3.77 -5.25
N ALA A 78 -3.09 2.87 -4.39
CA ALA A 78 -1.67 2.62 -4.17
C ALA A 78 -0.95 2.25 -5.48
N ASN A 79 -1.54 1.38 -6.31
CA ASN A 79 -0.95 0.95 -7.58
C ASN A 79 -0.99 2.04 -8.69
N LYS A 80 -1.56 3.23 -8.43
CA LYS A 80 -1.43 4.39 -9.33
C LYS A 80 -0.15 5.19 -9.07
N VAL A 81 0.51 4.96 -7.94
CA VAL A 81 1.77 5.63 -7.61
C VAL A 81 2.93 4.82 -8.19
N ARG A 82 3.78 5.49 -8.97
CA ARG A 82 4.92 4.86 -9.63
C ARG A 82 5.89 4.24 -8.61
N GLY A 83 6.36 3.03 -8.88
CA GLY A 83 7.25 2.28 -8.02
C GLY A 83 6.55 1.53 -6.88
N ILE A 84 5.22 1.68 -6.77
CA ILE A 84 4.41 0.95 -5.79
C ILE A 84 3.86 -0.34 -6.41
N ARG A 85 3.94 -1.40 -5.65
CA ARG A 85 3.36 -2.71 -5.95
C ARG A 85 2.53 -3.13 -4.74
N ALA A 86 1.26 -2.72 -4.76
CA ALA A 86 0.33 -3.02 -3.70
C ALA A 86 -0.38 -4.34 -3.97
N ALA A 87 -0.38 -5.21 -2.97
CA ALA A 87 -1.06 -6.49 -3.00
C ALA A 87 -2.19 -6.53 -1.97
N LEU A 88 -3.42 -6.76 -2.42
CA LEU A 88 -4.55 -7.05 -1.55
C LEU A 88 -4.45 -8.51 -1.09
N CYS A 89 -4.20 -8.71 0.20
CA CYS A 89 -4.02 -10.04 0.78
C CYS A 89 -5.17 -10.39 1.73
N HIS A 90 -5.67 -11.61 1.60
CA HIS A 90 -6.74 -12.15 2.45
C HIS A 90 -6.24 -13.25 3.39
N ASP A 91 -5.02 -13.74 3.17
CA ASP A 91 -4.36 -14.79 3.93
C ASP A 91 -2.83 -14.70 3.83
N ALA A 92 -2.15 -15.49 4.65
CA ALA A 92 -0.70 -15.52 4.73
C ALA A 92 -0.03 -16.04 3.45
N GLU A 93 -0.65 -16.98 2.73
CA GLU A 93 -0.09 -17.53 1.49
C GLU A 93 -0.11 -16.50 0.35
N THR A 94 -1.20 -15.72 0.25
CA THR A 94 -1.27 -14.59 -0.68
C THR A 94 -0.19 -13.56 -0.37
N ALA A 95 0.04 -13.26 0.92
CA ALA A 95 1.09 -12.34 1.34
C ALA A 95 2.50 -12.86 0.99
N ARG A 96 2.78 -14.15 1.22
CA ARG A 96 4.06 -14.78 0.80
C ARG A 96 4.24 -14.69 -0.71
N GLY A 97 3.21 -15.05 -1.48
CA GLY A 97 3.26 -14.99 -2.94
C GLY A 97 3.52 -13.57 -3.46
N ALA A 98 2.87 -12.57 -2.87
CA ALA A 98 3.08 -11.16 -3.20
C ALA A 98 4.54 -10.73 -2.96
N ARG A 99 5.16 -11.19 -1.88
CA ARG A 99 6.57 -10.92 -1.58
C ARG A 99 7.49 -11.63 -2.56
N VAL A 100 7.34 -12.95 -2.68
CA VAL A 100 8.23 -13.80 -3.49
C VAL A 100 8.17 -13.43 -4.97
N TRP A 101 6.97 -13.35 -5.54
CA TRP A 101 6.81 -13.27 -7.00
C TRP A 101 6.63 -11.84 -7.51
N ASN A 102 6.01 -10.97 -6.71
CA ASN A 102 5.69 -9.62 -7.16
C ASN A 102 6.56 -8.54 -6.51
N ARG A 103 7.44 -8.92 -5.57
CA ARG A 103 8.25 -7.98 -4.79
C ARG A 103 7.39 -6.82 -4.26
N ALA A 104 6.17 -7.16 -3.79
CA ALA A 104 5.21 -6.19 -3.29
C ALA A 104 5.80 -5.43 -2.10
N ASN A 105 5.69 -4.10 -2.14
CA ASN A 105 6.17 -3.18 -1.12
C ASN A 105 5.05 -2.46 -0.38
N VAL A 106 3.79 -2.76 -0.74
CA VAL A 106 2.59 -2.26 -0.06
C VAL A 106 1.62 -3.42 0.14
N LEU A 107 1.24 -3.63 1.40
CA LEU A 107 0.20 -4.59 1.80
C LEU A 107 -1.13 -3.86 1.89
N ALA A 108 -2.16 -4.32 1.19
CA ALA A 108 -3.52 -3.82 1.33
C ALA A 108 -4.39 -4.83 2.08
N LEU A 109 -5.17 -4.36 3.05
CA LEU A 109 -6.06 -5.17 3.88
C LEU A 109 -7.50 -4.63 3.85
N SER A 110 -8.46 -5.53 4.06
CA SER A 110 -9.88 -5.20 4.18
C SER A 110 -10.27 -5.01 5.65
N LEU A 111 -10.79 -3.84 6.02
CA LEU A 111 -11.32 -3.62 7.38
C LEU A 111 -12.47 -4.57 7.70
N ARG A 112 -13.34 -4.88 6.71
CA ARG A 112 -14.51 -5.73 6.93
C ARG A 112 -14.22 -7.23 6.94
N ALA A 113 -13.19 -7.67 6.20
CA ALA A 113 -12.99 -9.09 5.91
C ALA A 113 -11.72 -9.68 6.56
N THR A 114 -10.91 -8.88 7.25
CA THR A 114 -9.66 -9.35 7.86
C THR A 114 -9.80 -9.41 9.38
N PRO A 115 -10.10 -10.57 9.96
CA PRO A 115 -10.08 -10.73 11.42
C PRO A 115 -8.65 -10.57 11.96
N LEU A 116 -8.52 -10.07 13.20
CA LEU A 116 -7.20 -9.82 13.80
C LEU A 116 -6.26 -11.05 13.80
N PRO A 117 -6.69 -12.28 14.09
CA PRO A 117 -5.80 -13.45 13.97
C PRO A 117 -5.24 -13.61 12.56
N VAL A 118 -6.07 -13.43 11.53
CA VAL A 118 -5.64 -13.51 10.13
C VAL A 118 -4.71 -12.35 9.76
N ALA A 119 -4.97 -11.13 10.26
CA ALA A 119 -4.06 -10.00 10.07
C ALA A 119 -2.66 -10.30 10.63
N ARG A 120 -2.56 -10.93 11.80
CA ARG A 120 -1.29 -11.36 12.40
C ARG A 120 -0.55 -12.35 11.52
N GLU A 121 -1.24 -13.37 11.02
CA GLU A 121 -0.66 -14.37 10.11
C GLU A 121 -0.17 -13.72 8.79
N ILE A 122 -0.93 -12.78 8.25
CA ILE A 122 -0.55 -12.01 7.06
C ILE A 122 0.70 -11.18 7.34
N LEU A 123 0.75 -10.44 8.47
CA LEU A 123 1.90 -9.61 8.85
C LEU A 123 3.14 -10.47 9.11
N ASP A 124 2.99 -11.63 9.77
CA ASP A 124 4.10 -12.58 9.96
C ASP A 124 4.66 -13.06 8.61
N ALA A 125 3.78 -13.46 7.70
CA ALA A 125 4.16 -13.88 6.36
C ALA A 125 4.82 -12.75 5.57
N TRP A 126 4.27 -11.54 5.64
CA TRP A 126 4.78 -10.36 4.95
C TRP A 126 6.20 -10.00 5.38
N PHE A 127 6.43 -9.85 6.67
CA PHE A 127 7.72 -9.38 7.18
C PHE A 127 8.79 -10.48 7.26
N SER A 128 8.40 -11.78 7.29
CA SER A 128 9.35 -12.88 7.31
C SER A 128 9.73 -13.41 5.92
N THR A 129 9.01 -13.03 4.86
CA THR A 129 9.23 -13.57 3.52
C THR A 129 10.15 -12.64 2.70
N PRO A 130 11.37 -13.08 2.32
CA PRO A 130 12.24 -12.30 1.46
C PRO A 130 11.73 -12.28 0.02
N TYR A 131 12.16 -11.28 -0.75
CA TYR A 131 11.95 -11.26 -2.20
C TYR A 131 12.75 -12.38 -2.87
N SER A 132 12.21 -12.95 -3.93
CA SER A 132 12.98 -13.86 -4.78
C SER A 132 13.90 -13.09 -5.74
N ASP A 133 15.13 -13.57 -5.86
CA ASP A 133 16.13 -13.03 -6.79
C ASP A 133 16.34 -13.97 -8.00
N ASP A 134 15.45 -14.96 -8.21
CA ASP A 134 15.53 -15.79 -9.40
C ASP A 134 15.27 -14.98 -10.68
N GLU A 135 15.91 -15.41 -11.77
CA GLU A 135 15.89 -14.68 -13.05
C GLU A 135 14.48 -14.48 -13.61
N TRP A 136 13.57 -15.42 -13.39
CA TRP A 136 12.21 -15.30 -13.90
C TRP A 136 11.48 -14.15 -13.21
N ASN A 137 11.54 -14.09 -11.86
CA ASN A 137 10.91 -13.02 -11.08
C ASN A 137 11.53 -11.65 -11.39
N LEU A 138 12.86 -11.58 -11.51
CA LEU A 138 13.55 -10.34 -11.88
C LEU A 138 13.10 -9.83 -13.27
N ARG A 139 12.90 -10.72 -14.25
CA ARG A 139 12.36 -10.36 -15.56
C ARG A 139 10.91 -9.82 -15.47
N GLN A 140 10.04 -10.41 -14.62
CA GLN A 140 8.69 -9.88 -14.45
C GLN A 140 8.71 -8.47 -13.85
N MET A 141 9.56 -8.23 -12.85
CA MET A 141 9.70 -6.90 -12.26
C MET A 141 10.27 -5.87 -13.24
N ALA A 142 11.17 -6.27 -14.12
CA ALA A 142 11.67 -5.40 -15.18
C ALA A 142 10.56 -5.01 -16.18
N ARG A 143 9.66 -5.95 -16.49
CA ARG A 143 8.48 -5.68 -17.35
C ARG A 143 7.51 -4.70 -16.70
N ILE A 144 7.21 -4.85 -15.42
CA ILE A 144 6.37 -3.90 -14.67
C ILE A 144 6.97 -2.49 -14.72
N ARG A 145 8.27 -2.36 -14.47
CA ARG A 145 8.95 -1.05 -14.55
C ARG A 145 8.90 -0.45 -15.97
N ALA A 146 9.01 -1.27 -17.02
CA ALA A 146 8.91 -0.79 -18.39
C ALA A 146 7.50 -0.23 -18.70
N ILE A 147 6.45 -0.92 -18.22
CA ILE A 147 5.05 -0.46 -18.33
C ILE A 147 4.87 0.88 -17.61
N GLU A 148 5.38 1.02 -16.40
CA GLU A 148 5.30 2.29 -15.64
C GLU A 148 5.98 3.45 -16.36
N MET A 149 7.13 3.20 -17.01
CA MET A 149 7.85 4.20 -17.78
C MET A 149 7.12 4.61 -19.06
N GLU A 150 6.46 3.67 -19.72
CA GLU A 150 5.69 3.91 -20.94
C GLU A 150 4.43 4.75 -20.63
N ILE A 151 3.68 4.38 -19.60
CA ILE A 151 2.51 5.14 -19.13
C ILE A 151 2.91 6.57 -18.76
N GLY A 152 4.03 6.77 -18.05
CA GLY A 152 4.52 8.09 -17.67
C GLY A 152 4.85 8.96 -18.88
N ARG A 153 5.45 8.41 -19.94
CA ARG A 153 5.75 9.16 -21.18
C ARG A 153 4.49 9.63 -21.90
N HIS A 154 3.48 8.77 -22.02
CA HIS A 154 2.22 9.14 -22.65
C HIS A 154 1.42 10.16 -21.84
N ALA A 155 1.55 10.18 -20.52
CA ALA A 155 0.94 11.21 -19.68
C ALA A 155 1.59 12.58 -19.91
N ASP A 156 2.91 12.64 -20.03
CA ASP A 156 3.63 13.89 -20.31
C ASP A 156 3.34 14.45 -21.73
N GLU A 157 3.19 13.57 -22.72
CA GLU A 157 2.85 13.95 -24.10
C GLU A 157 1.39 14.43 -24.26
N SER A 158 0.48 13.99 -23.39
CA SER A 158 -0.95 14.34 -23.42
C SER A 158 -1.32 15.58 -22.61
N GLN A 159 -0.37 16.28 -22.01
CA GLN A 159 -0.58 17.46 -21.13
C GLN A 159 -0.50 18.87 -21.76
N PRO A 160 -1.00 19.18 -22.97
CA PRO A 160 -1.29 20.56 -23.32
C PRO A 160 -2.75 21.01 -23.07
N LEU A 161 -3.68 20.13 -22.63
CA LEU A 161 -5.12 20.44 -22.71
C LEU A 161 -5.87 20.66 -21.37
N LEU A 162 -5.27 20.44 -20.21
CA LEU A 162 -5.98 20.56 -18.93
C LEU A 162 -5.66 21.82 -18.10
N ALA A 163 -4.68 22.63 -18.50
CA ALA A 163 -4.35 23.87 -17.79
C ALA A 163 -5.30 25.06 -18.10
N SER A 164 -6.21 24.92 -19.06
CA SER A 164 -7.09 26.03 -19.50
C SER A 164 -8.57 25.89 -19.09
N GLN A 165 -8.92 24.93 -18.23
CA GLN A 165 -10.32 24.68 -17.84
C GLN A 165 -10.59 24.82 -16.32
N LEU A 166 -9.69 25.45 -15.58
CA LEU A 166 -9.85 25.74 -14.14
C LEU A 166 -9.85 27.26 -13.85
N ASP A 167 -10.38 28.07 -14.77
CA ASP A 167 -10.75 29.48 -14.51
C ASP A 167 -12.27 29.60 -14.35
#